data_28b9e6754418b33019443674db6d99ae
#
_entry.id   28b9e6754418b33019443674db6d99ae
#
_cell.length_a   1.000
_cell.length_b   1.000
_cell.length_c   1.000
_cell.angle_alpha   90.00
_cell.angle_beta   90.00
_cell.angle_gamma   90.00
#
_symmetry.space_group_name_H-M   'P 1'
#
loop_
_entity.id
_entity.type
_entity.pdbx_description
1 polymer ?
#
loop_
_entity_poly.entity_id
_entity_poly.type
_entity_poly.pdbx_seq_one_letter_code
_entity_poly.pdbx_strand_id
1 'polypeptide(L)'
;MLDMSDTLLYRDEVYAIQGAIFDVYREMGNAWHEEVYQQCMERELEMRGIPFESKKELPIFYKGAPIEKKYIPDLFCYGKIIVELKAVGQLANEHRAQLLNYLRITKCKLGLLVNFGAYPKVGIERFAL
;
A
#
# COMPACT_ATOMS: atom_id res chain seq x y z
N MET A 1 25.54 9.84 -14.46
CA MET A 1 24.43 9.01 -14.90
C MET A 1 23.51 8.69 -13.74
N LEU A 2 22.24 8.68 -14.00
CA LEU A 2 21.26 8.37 -12.97
C LEU A 2 21.38 6.91 -12.54
N ASP A 3 21.53 6.68 -11.27
CA ASP A 3 21.49 5.34 -10.71
C ASP A 3 20.02 4.98 -10.46
N MET A 4 19.54 3.99 -11.18
CA MET A 4 18.16 3.58 -11.09
C MET A 4 17.79 3.05 -9.70
N SER A 5 18.76 2.54 -8.96
CA SER A 5 18.49 2.06 -7.61
C SER A 5 18.10 3.20 -6.68
N ASP A 6 18.54 4.42 -6.92
CA ASP A 6 18.19 5.58 -6.10
C ASP A 6 16.71 5.96 -6.26
N THR A 7 16.14 5.69 -7.42
CA THR A 7 14.73 5.98 -7.68
C THR A 7 13.82 4.81 -7.36
N LEU A 8 14.41 3.65 -7.03
CA LEU A 8 13.66 2.43 -6.71
C LEU A 8 13.90 2.03 -5.26
N LEU A 9 13.59 2.96 -4.38
CA LEU A 9 13.67 2.71 -2.93
C LEU A 9 12.91 1.45 -2.58
N TYR A 10 13.53 0.55 -1.81
CA TYR A 10 12.96 -0.72 -1.37
C TYR A 10 12.56 -1.61 -2.55
N ARG A 11 13.38 -1.62 -3.58
CA ARG A 11 13.09 -2.31 -4.83
C ARG A 11 12.67 -3.76 -4.66
N ASP A 12 13.43 -4.52 -3.90
CA ASP A 12 13.17 -5.96 -3.74
C ASP A 12 11.90 -6.20 -2.94
N GLU A 13 11.69 -5.40 -1.90
CA GLU A 13 10.49 -5.50 -1.08
C GLU A 13 9.23 -5.16 -1.89
N VAL A 14 9.30 -4.10 -2.68
CA VAL A 14 8.18 -3.71 -3.55
C VAL A 14 7.89 -4.80 -4.58
N TYR A 15 8.94 -5.37 -5.16
CA TYR A 15 8.78 -6.45 -6.13
C TYR A 15 8.05 -7.65 -5.51
N ALA A 16 8.42 -8.01 -4.29
CA ALA A 16 7.78 -9.12 -3.59
C ALA A 16 6.30 -8.82 -3.31
N ILE A 17 6.00 -7.61 -2.86
CA ILE A 17 4.61 -7.20 -2.61
C ILE A 17 3.82 -7.21 -3.91
N GLN A 18 4.39 -6.72 -5.01
CA GLN A 18 3.73 -6.72 -6.32
C GLN A 18 3.40 -8.14 -6.77
N GLY A 19 4.29 -9.08 -6.53
CA GLY A 19 4.02 -10.48 -6.84
C GLY A 19 2.78 -11.00 -6.14
N ALA A 20 2.62 -10.65 -4.86
CA ALA A 20 1.43 -11.01 -4.09
C ALA A 20 0.18 -10.35 -4.69
N ILE A 21 0.26 -9.06 -5.03
CA ILE A 21 -0.86 -8.33 -5.62
C ILE A 21 -1.30 -8.99 -6.92
N PHE A 22 -0.36 -9.33 -7.80
CA PHE A 22 -0.67 -9.95 -9.08
C PHE A 22 -1.35 -11.30 -8.90
N ASP A 23 -0.90 -12.10 -7.95
CA ASP A 23 -1.53 -13.41 -7.68
C ASP A 23 -2.95 -13.24 -7.17
N VAL A 24 -3.18 -12.31 -6.26
CA VAL A 24 -4.53 -12.05 -5.75
C VAL A 24 -5.44 -11.59 -6.88
N TYR A 25 -4.97 -10.66 -7.70
CA TYR A 25 -5.78 -10.14 -8.81
C TYR A 25 -6.09 -11.24 -9.82
N ARG A 26 -5.10 -12.07 -10.16
CA ARG A 26 -5.28 -13.16 -11.11
C ARG A 26 -6.31 -14.17 -10.61
N GLU A 27 -6.28 -14.47 -9.30
CA GLU A 27 -7.19 -15.44 -8.72
C GLU A 27 -8.61 -14.89 -8.55
N MET A 28 -8.72 -13.63 -8.13
CA MET A 28 -10.00 -13.06 -7.70
C MET A 28 -10.68 -12.17 -8.74
N GLY A 29 -9.94 -11.57 -9.66
CA GLY A 29 -10.51 -10.61 -10.60
C GLY A 29 -10.80 -9.27 -9.95
N ASN A 30 -11.63 -8.44 -10.61
CA ASN A 30 -11.76 -7.03 -10.28
C ASN A 30 -13.10 -6.61 -9.68
N ALA A 31 -13.96 -7.55 -9.31
CA ALA A 31 -15.35 -7.21 -8.99
C ALA A 31 -15.75 -7.46 -7.54
N TRP A 32 -14.78 -7.56 -6.64
CA TRP A 32 -15.06 -7.77 -5.22
C TRP A 32 -14.96 -6.48 -4.44
N HIS A 33 -15.54 -6.47 -3.24
CA HIS A 33 -15.38 -5.36 -2.31
C HIS A 33 -13.97 -5.33 -1.72
N GLU A 34 -13.58 -4.17 -1.25
CA GLU A 34 -12.24 -3.93 -0.70
C GLU A 34 -11.86 -4.93 0.40
N GLU A 35 -12.82 -5.26 1.27
CA GLU A 35 -12.59 -6.18 2.37
C GLU A 35 -12.14 -7.57 1.91
N VAL A 36 -12.65 -8.03 0.78
CA VAL A 36 -12.25 -9.33 0.22
C VAL A 36 -10.78 -9.28 -0.18
N TYR A 37 -10.37 -8.21 -0.85
CA TYR A 37 -8.96 -8.07 -1.25
C TYR A 37 -8.04 -7.92 -0.05
N GLN A 38 -8.51 -7.25 1.01
CA GLN A 38 -7.75 -7.14 2.25
C GLN A 38 -7.41 -8.54 2.79
N GLN A 39 -8.41 -9.39 2.90
CA GLN A 39 -8.21 -10.74 3.44
C GLN A 39 -7.36 -11.61 2.52
N CYS A 40 -7.56 -11.48 1.20
CA CYS A 40 -6.75 -12.22 0.24
C CYS A 40 -5.29 -11.81 0.32
N MET A 41 -5.02 -10.51 0.43
CA MET A 41 -3.66 -10.02 0.56
C MET A 41 -3.00 -10.49 1.86
N GLU A 42 -3.73 -10.45 2.96
CA GLU A 42 -3.20 -10.96 4.24
C GLU A 42 -2.77 -12.40 4.12
N ARG A 43 -3.60 -13.22 3.48
CA ARG A 43 -3.28 -14.64 3.29
C ARG A 43 -2.10 -14.82 2.35
N GLU A 44 -2.09 -14.09 1.24
CA GLU A 44 -1.02 -14.24 0.25
C GLU A 44 0.34 -13.79 0.81
N LEU A 45 0.37 -12.67 1.52
CA LEU A 45 1.59 -12.18 2.13
C LEU A 45 2.14 -13.18 3.15
N GLU A 46 1.25 -13.77 3.95
CA GLU A 46 1.64 -14.77 4.92
C GLU A 46 2.23 -16.01 4.25
N MET A 47 1.56 -16.51 3.20
CA MET A 47 2.03 -17.67 2.43
C MET A 47 3.41 -17.43 1.83
N ARG A 48 3.71 -16.20 1.45
CA ARG A 48 5.00 -15.83 0.84
C ARG A 48 6.08 -15.51 1.87
N GLY A 49 5.72 -15.47 3.14
CA GLY A 49 6.67 -15.11 4.19
C GLY A 49 7.05 -13.63 4.16
N ILE A 50 6.20 -12.78 3.59
CA ILE A 50 6.43 -11.33 3.57
C ILE A 50 5.94 -10.75 4.89
N PRO A 51 6.82 -10.11 5.68
CA PRO A 51 6.39 -9.54 6.96
C PRO A 51 5.43 -8.37 6.76
N PHE A 52 4.31 -8.41 7.47
CA PHE A 52 3.33 -7.34 7.38
C PHE A 52 2.51 -7.25 8.67
N GLU A 53 1.88 -6.09 8.85
CA GLU A 53 0.89 -5.89 9.90
C GLU A 53 -0.37 -5.32 9.24
N SER A 54 -1.52 -5.91 9.56
CA SER A 54 -2.81 -5.45 9.06
C SER A 54 -3.36 -4.40 9.98
N LYS A 55 -3.83 -3.29 9.40
CA LYS A 55 -4.55 -2.26 10.16
C LYS A 55 -3.76 -1.75 11.37
N LYS A 56 -2.45 -1.61 11.21
CA LYS A 56 -1.60 -1.08 12.28
C LYS A 56 -1.91 0.38 12.53
N GLU A 57 -2.09 0.75 13.79
CA GLU A 57 -2.33 2.14 14.16
C GLU A 57 -1.02 2.91 14.17
N LEU A 58 -0.92 3.93 13.34
CA LEU A 58 0.24 4.80 13.28
C LEU A 58 -0.13 6.17 13.86
N PRO A 59 0.74 6.75 14.71
CA PRO A 59 0.42 8.04 15.31
C PRO A 59 0.50 9.17 14.29
N ILE A 60 -0.34 10.18 14.50
CA ILE A 60 -0.33 11.43 13.74
C ILE A 60 0.15 12.51 14.70
N PHE A 61 1.16 13.27 14.27
CA PHE A 61 1.75 14.31 15.11
C PHE A 61 1.35 15.71 14.63
N TYR A 62 1.01 16.57 15.57
CA TYR A 62 0.81 17.99 15.30
C TYR A 62 1.76 18.78 16.18
N LYS A 63 2.65 19.55 15.56
CA LYS A 63 3.67 20.34 16.25
C LYS A 63 4.45 19.53 17.28
N GLY A 64 4.84 18.31 16.88
CA GLY A 64 5.68 17.44 17.68
C GLY A 64 4.98 16.61 18.73
N ALA A 65 3.67 16.77 18.91
CA ALA A 65 2.90 16.00 19.88
C ALA A 65 1.87 15.12 19.15
N PRO A 66 1.68 13.86 19.60
CA PRO A 66 0.69 13.01 18.95
C PRO A 66 -0.73 13.51 19.27
N ILE A 67 -1.59 13.47 18.26
CA ILE A 67 -3.01 13.72 18.45
C ILE A 67 -3.73 12.39 18.71
N GLU A 68 -4.98 12.48 19.12
CA GLU A 68 -5.75 11.27 19.46
C GLU A 68 -6.04 10.42 18.23
N LYS A 69 -6.33 11.05 17.09
CA LYS A 69 -6.63 10.36 15.85
C LYS A 69 -5.40 9.64 15.32
N LYS A 70 -5.59 8.38 14.94
CA LYS A 70 -4.52 7.55 14.35
C LYS A 70 -4.75 7.41 12.85
N TYR A 71 -3.67 7.14 12.12
CA TYR A 71 -3.76 6.67 10.75
C TYR A 71 -3.64 5.15 10.76
N ILE A 72 -4.57 4.49 10.07
CA ILE A 72 -4.61 3.03 10.03
C ILE A 72 -4.51 2.58 8.58
N PRO A 73 -3.29 2.33 8.07
CA PRO A 73 -3.13 1.82 6.71
C PRO A 73 -3.68 0.39 6.62
N ASP A 74 -4.09 0.00 5.42
CA ASP A 74 -4.60 -1.35 5.19
C ASP A 74 -3.54 -2.39 5.51
N LEU A 75 -2.32 -2.18 5.00
CA LEU A 75 -1.19 -3.07 5.25
C LEU A 75 0.06 -2.22 5.49
N PHE A 76 0.90 -2.68 6.40
CA PHE A 76 2.19 -2.08 6.67
C PHE A 76 3.24 -3.17 6.54
N CYS A 77 3.98 -3.14 5.42
CA CYS A 77 4.86 -4.23 5.02
C CYS A 77 6.31 -3.93 5.34
N TYR A 78 7.03 -4.95 5.80
CA TYR A 78 8.46 -4.84 6.15
C TYR A 78 8.73 -3.76 7.19
N GLY A 79 7.72 -3.36 7.95
CA GLY A 79 7.87 -2.31 8.95
C GLY A 79 8.14 -0.93 8.38
N LYS A 80 7.93 -0.71 7.07
CA LYS A 80 8.32 0.56 6.43
C LYS A 80 7.55 0.93 5.18
N ILE A 81 6.76 0.03 4.59
CA ILE A 81 6.03 0.30 3.34
C ILE A 81 4.54 0.30 3.62
N ILE A 82 3.90 1.42 3.37
CA ILE A 82 2.45 1.54 3.49
C ILE A 82 1.81 1.01 2.21
N VAL A 83 0.79 0.16 2.35
CA VAL A 83 0.04 -0.34 1.20
C VAL A 83 -1.44 -0.06 1.46
N GLU A 84 -2.03 0.74 0.57
CA GLU A 84 -3.45 1.06 0.63
C GLU A 84 -4.19 0.35 -0.49
N LEU A 85 -5.28 -0.30 -0.15
CA LEU A 85 -6.07 -1.09 -1.10
C LEU A 85 -7.35 -0.36 -1.45
N LYS A 86 -7.66 -0.34 -2.74
CA LYS A 86 -8.91 0.22 -3.26
C LYS A 86 -9.56 -0.79 -4.20
N ALA A 87 -10.87 -0.69 -4.34
CA ALA A 87 -11.64 -1.51 -5.27
C ALA A 87 -12.66 -0.62 -5.97
N VAL A 88 -12.16 0.31 -6.79
CA VAL A 88 -12.97 1.32 -7.46
C VAL A 88 -12.74 1.25 -8.96
N GLY A 89 -13.68 1.78 -9.73
CA GLY A 89 -13.53 1.80 -11.20
C GLY A 89 -12.32 2.60 -11.63
N GLN A 90 -12.06 3.71 -10.95
CA GLN A 90 -10.95 4.59 -11.27
C GLN A 90 -10.48 5.30 -10.01
N LEU A 91 -9.16 5.34 -9.80
CA LEU A 91 -8.59 6.06 -8.67
C LEU A 91 -8.81 7.56 -8.83
N ALA A 92 -9.16 8.22 -7.73
CA ALA A 92 -9.32 9.67 -7.70
C ALA A 92 -8.03 10.33 -7.19
N ASN A 93 -7.84 11.59 -7.57
CA ASN A 93 -6.68 12.35 -7.09
C ASN A 93 -6.69 12.51 -5.57
N GLU A 94 -7.85 12.50 -4.94
CA GLU A 94 -7.96 12.54 -3.49
C GLU A 94 -7.27 11.34 -2.84
N HIS A 95 -7.39 10.16 -3.45
CA HIS A 95 -6.71 8.96 -2.94
C HIS A 95 -5.20 9.14 -2.95
N ARG A 96 -4.67 9.73 -4.02
CA ARG A 96 -3.23 9.96 -4.18
C ARG A 96 -2.72 11.01 -3.19
N ALA A 97 -3.44 12.12 -3.10
CA ALA A 97 -3.08 13.20 -2.17
C ALA A 97 -3.12 12.72 -0.73
N GLN A 98 -4.10 11.90 -0.39
CA GLN A 98 -4.23 11.37 0.96
C GLN A 98 -3.05 10.48 1.32
N LEU A 99 -2.65 9.58 0.42
CA LEU A 99 -1.50 8.72 0.68
C LEU A 99 -0.23 9.55 0.87
N LEU A 100 0.00 10.55 0.03
CA LEU A 100 1.16 11.42 0.17
C LEU A 100 1.14 12.15 1.52
N ASN A 101 -0.01 12.61 1.97
CA ASN A 101 -0.14 13.24 3.27
C ASN A 101 0.22 12.27 4.40
N TYR A 102 -0.25 11.03 4.30
CA TYR A 102 0.06 10.03 5.32
C TYR A 102 1.55 9.70 5.34
N LEU A 103 2.19 9.60 4.18
CA LEU A 103 3.64 9.38 4.13
C LEU A 103 4.39 10.52 4.82
N ARG A 104 3.95 11.75 4.56
CA ARG A 104 4.59 12.94 5.14
C ARG A 104 4.46 12.95 6.65
N ILE A 105 3.28 12.65 7.16
CA ILE A 105 2.99 12.71 8.60
C ILE A 105 3.63 11.56 9.36
N THR A 106 3.62 10.35 8.78
CA THR A 106 4.18 9.16 9.45
C THR A 106 5.68 9.03 9.29
N LYS A 107 6.28 9.84 8.42
CA LYS A 107 7.70 9.76 8.07
C LYS A 107 8.07 8.49 7.30
N CYS A 108 7.08 7.74 6.83
CA CYS A 108 7.34 6.62 5.92
C CYS A 108 7.73 7.16 4.56
N LYS A 109 8.71 6.51 3.93
CA LYS A 109 9.28 7.01 2.69
C LYS A 109 8.59 6.49 1.45
N LEU A 110 7.82 5.41 1.57
CA LEU A 110 7.24 4.74 0.41
C LEU A 110 5.85 4.22 0.73
N GLY A 111 4.94 4.43 -0.21
CA GLY A 111 3.61 3.85 -0.17
C GLY A 111 3.21 3.32 -1.53
N LEU A 112 2.37 2.31 -1.52
CA LEU A 112 1.75 1.75 -2.71
C LEU A 112 0.26 1.95 -2.62
N LEU A 113 -0.32 2.47 -3.69
CA LEU A 113 -1.77 2.60 -3.84
C LEU A 113 -2.20 1.56 -4.86
N VAL A 114 -2.99 0.58 -4.40
CA VAL A 114 -3.36 -0.58 -5.21
C VAL A 114 -4.85 -0.54 -5.48
N ASN A 115 -5.22 -0.56 -6.75
CA ASN A 115 -6.63 -0.59 -7.13
C ASN A 115 -6.98 -1.92 -7.78
N PHE A 116 -7.63 -2.78 -7.02
CA PHE A 116 -8.10 -4.08 -7.51
C PHE A 116 -9.34 -3.95 -8.40
N GLY A 117 -10.02 -2.79 -8.36
CA GLY A 117 -11.18 -2.56 -9.22
C GLY A 117 -10.85 -2.20 -10.65
N ALA A 118 -9.59 -1.97 -10.97
CA ALA A 118 -9.17 -1.67 -12.33
C ALA A 118 -9.24 -2.91 -13.22
N TYR A 119 -9.44 -2.68 -14.52
CA TYR A 119 -9.54 -3.76 -15.49
C TYR A 119 -8.96 -3.27 -16.82
N PRO A 120 -8.21 -4.06 -17.58
CA PRO A 120 -7.92 -5.51 -17.38
C PRO A 120 -6.71 -5.80 -16.52
N LYS A 121 -6.05 -4.79 -15.99
CA LYS A 121 -4.88 -4.94 -15.12
C LYS A 121 -5.15 -4.30 -13.78
N VAL A 122 -4.61 -4.90 -12.73
CA VAL A 122 -4.63 -4.27 -11.41
C VAL A 122 -3.83 -2.97 -11.48
N GLY A 123 -4.34 -1.93 -10.83
CA GLY A 123 -3.66 -0.64 -10.79
C GLY A 123 -2.72 -0.59 -9.60
N ILE A 124 -1.45 -0.25 -9.84
CA ILE A 124 -0.48 -0.08 -8.77
C ILE A 124 0.26 1.23 -9.01
N GLU A 125 0.18 2.14 -8.04
CA GLU A 125 0.92 3.41 -8.11
C GLU A 125 1.86 3.48 -6.92
N ARG A 126 3.09 3.88 -7.18
CA ARG A 126 4.15 3.97 -6.20
C ARG A 126 4.40 5.43 -5.86
N PHE A 127 4.40 5.75 -4.58
CA PHE A 127 4.65 7.10 -4.09
C PHE A 127 5.83 7.08 -3.15
N ALA A 128 6.82 7.92 -3.43
CA ALA A 128 8.01 8.06 -2.61
C ALA A 128 8.20 9.53 -2.22
N LEU A 129 8.60 9.78 -1.01
CA LEU A 129 8.95 11.11 -0.56
C LEU A 129 10.44 11.39 -0.78
#